data_a1f094a91cdd5c05bb7c89af4d87b724
#
_entry.id   a1f094a91cdd5c05bb7c89af4d87b724
#
_cell.length_a   1.000
_cell.length_b   1.000
_cell.length_c   1.000
_cell.angle_alpha   90.00
_cell.angle_beta   90.00
_cell.angle_gamma   90.00
#
_symmetry.space_group_name_H-M   'P 1'
#
loop_
_entity.id
_entity.type
_entity.pdbx_description
1 polymer ?
#
loop_
_entity_poly.entity_id
_entity_poly.type
_entity_poly.pdbx_seq_one_letter_code
_entity_poly.pdbx_strand_id
1 'polypeptide(L)'
;MADHSGPDGTVERYLQCLAAHDWDGLATTIADEGLTREGPFCDRIEGKQRYLAYLRKVLTELKGHRLDVQRVSHVNDRLSYVELTEAFEIDGAPAAWPECLLFERNDDGLITFVSVFFKQRGTNTARHGATRTDW
;
A
#
# COMPACT_ATOMS: atom_id res chain seq x y z
N MET A 1 20.51 13.53 14.47
CA MET A 1 19.83 13.38 13.20
C MET A 1 19.16 12.01 13.13
N ALA A 2 17.94 12.01 12.73
CA ALA A 2 17.27 10.73 12.54
C ALA A 2 17.88 9.97 11.38
N ASP A 3 18.31 8.78 11.63
CA ASP A 3 18.87 7.93 10.61
C ASP A 3 17.73 7.07 10.06
N HIS A 4 17.36 7.31 8.81
CA HIS A 4 16.27 6.61 8.17
C HIS A 4 16.73 5.36 7.43
N SER A 5 17.98 4.96 7.60
CA SER A 5 18.49 3.75 6.98
C SER A 5 18.06 2.49 7.72
N GLY A 6 17.51 2.62 8.92
CA GLY A 6 17.01 1.50 9.70
C GLY A 6 15.60 1.09 9.29
N PRO A 7 14.92 0.32 10.16
CA PRO A 7 13.57 -0.17 9.87
C PRO A 7 12.57 0.93 9.55
N ASP A 8 12.72 2.11 10.19
CA ASP A 8 11.80 3.22 9.96
C ASP A 8 11.91 3.80 8.55
N GLY A 9 13.09 3.69 7.93
CA GLY A 9 13.29 4.22 6.58
C GLY A 9 12.81 3.28 5.48
N THR A 10 12.58 2.02 5.79
CA THR A 10 12.19 1.02 4.80
C THR A 10 10.83 1.31 4.19
N VAL A 11 9.87 1.67 5.03
CA VAL A 11 8.50 1.97 4.56
C VAL A 11 8.51 3.21 3.68
N GLU A 12 9.20 4.26 4.10
CA GLU A 12 9.30 5.48 3.29
C GLU A 12 9.97 5.20 1.95
N ARG A 13 11.01 4.38 1.94
CA ARG A 13 11.68 4.02 0.70
C ARG A 13 10.77 3.17 -0.20
N TYR A 14 9.99 2.27 0.38
CA TYR A 14 8.99 1.50 -0.34
C TYR A 14 8.02 2.45 -1.05
N LEU A 15 7.49 3.43 -0.33
CA LEU A 15 6.52 4.37 -0.89
C LEU A 15 7.14 5.21 -2.01
N GLN A 16 8.37 5.67 -1.83
CA GLN A 16 9.06 6.45 -2.85
C GLN A 16 9.28 5.64 -4.12
N CYS A 17 9.73 4.41 -3.96
CA CYS A 17 9.97 3.53 -5.11
C CYS A 17 8.66 3.16 -5.80
N LEU A 18 7.61 2.91 -5.03
CA LEU A 18 6.30 2.60 -5.60
C LEU A 18 5.77 3.76 -6.42
N ALA A 19 5.85 4.98 -5.88
CA ALA A 19 5.39 6.17 -6.58
C ALA A 19 6.19 6.43 -7.86
N ALA A 20 7.48 6.13 -7.83
CA ALA A 20 8.37 6.35 -8.98
C ALA A 20 8.36 5.18 -9.96
N HIS A 21 7.67 4.09 -9.63
CA HIS A 21 7.71 2.84 -10.40
C HIS A 21 9.14 2.31 -10.52
N ASP A 22 9.93 2.49 -9.47
CA ASP A 22 11.30 1.98 -9.40
C ASP A 22 11.24 0.56 -8.83
N TRP A 23 11.05 -0.41 -9.70
CA TRP A 23 10.81 -1.80 -9.30
C TRP A 23 12.04 -2.44 -8.65
N ASP A 24 13.22 -2.10 -9.13
CA ASP A 24 14.46 -2.60 -8.54
C ASP A 24 14.67 -2.04 -7.14
N GLY A 25 14.42 -0.74 -6.96
CA GLY A 25 14.50 -0.12 -5.65
C GLY A 25 13.45 -0.68 -4.70
N LEU A 26 12.24 -0.88 -5.19
CA LEU A 26 11.16 -1.46 -4.40
C LEU A 26 11.54 -2.85 -3.89
N ALA A 27 12.17 -3.65 -4.75
CA ALA A 27 12.59 -5.00 -4.39
C ALA A 27 13.55 -5.00 -3.19
N THR A 28 14.35 -3.97 -3.04
CA THR A 28 15.31 -3.89 -1.92
C THR A 28 14.64 -3.68 -0.57
N THR A 29 13.37 -3.29 -0.55
CA THR A 29 12.64 -3.05 0.70
C THR A 29 11.88 -4.27 1.20
N ILE A 30 11.79 -5.31 0.37
CA ILE A 30 10.95 -6.49 0.64
C ILE A 30 11.87 -7.68 0.94
N ALA A 31 11.49 -8.46 1.96
CA ALA A 31 12.23 -9.66 2.33
C ALA A 31 12.19 -10.67 1.18
N ASP A 32 13.30 -11.37 0.98
CA ASP A 32 13.40 -12.37 -0.09
C ASP A 32 12.47 -13.54 0.15
N GLU A 33 12.17 -13.84 1.40
CA GLU A 33 11.32 -14.97 1.76
C GLU A 33 10.25 -14.52 2.75
N GLY A 34 9.09 -15.14 2.67
CA GLY A 34 8.03 -14.95 3.65
C GLY A 34 7.15 -13.73 3.42
N LEU A 35 7.24 -13.11 2.25
CA LEU A 35 6.36 -11.98 1.93
C LEU A 35 4.95 -12.46 1.68
N THR A 36 3.98 -11.84 2.35
CA THR A 36 2.55 -11.99 2.07
C THR A 36 1.94 -10.61 1.88
N ARG A 37 1.15 -10.47 0.84
CA ARG A 37 0.34 -9.27 0.63
C ARG A 37 -1.13 -9.66 0.67
N GLU A 38 -1.91 -8.96 1.46
CA GLU A 38 -3.35 -9.16 1.54
C GLU A 38 -4.05 -7.93 0.99
N GLY A 39 -4.81 -8.12 -0.05
CA GLY A 39 -5.49 -7.04 -0.72
C GLY A 39 -6.82 -6.68 -0.08
N PRO A 40 -7.45 -5.60 -0.55
CA PRO A 40 -8.67 -5.08 0.05
C PRO A 40 -9.89 -6.00 -0.11
N PHE A 41 -9.81 -6.99 -0.98
CA PHE A 41 -10.88 -7.96 -1.18
C PHE A 41 -10.51 -9.31 -0.56
N CYS A 42 -9.57 -9.32 0.40
CA CYS A 42 -9.06 -10.51 1.05
C CYS A 42 -8.31 -11.45 0.10
N ASP A 43 -7.93 -10.93 -1.05
CA ASP A 43 -7.07 -11.65 -1.99
C ASP A 43 -5.63 -11.67 -1.46
N ARG A 44 -4.95 -12.78 -1.65
CA ARG A 44 -3.60 -12.95 -1.12
C ARG A 44 -2.61 -13.21 -2.23
N ILE A 45 -1.44 -12.61 -2.07
CA ILE A 45 -0.28 -12.89 -2.92
C ILE A 45 0.85 -13.29 -1.99
N GLU A 46 1.44 -14.43 -2.25
CA GLU A 46 2.55 -14.93 -1.44
C GLU A 46 3.81 -14.98 -2.29
N GLY A 47 4.87 -14.43 -1.73
CA GLY A 47 6.17 -14.42 -2.37
C GLY A 47 6.50 -13.09 -3.01
N LYS A 48 7.76 -12.68 -2.80
CA LYS A 48 8.28 -11.39 -3.27
C LYS A 48 8.14 -11.23 -4.78
N GLN A 49 8.52 -12.24 -5.54
CA GLN A 49 8.52 -12.13 -7.00
C GLN A 49 7.11 -12.01 -7.56
N ARG A 50 6.16 -12.73 -6.99
CA ARG A 50 4.76 -12.61 -7.40
C ARG A 50 4.20 -11.24 -7.07
N TYR A 51 4.56 -10.72 -5.91
CA TYR A 51 4.08 -9.41 -5.50
C TYR A 51 4.64 -8.31 -6.40
N LEU A 52 5.93 -8.36 -6.70
CA LEU A 52 6.55 -7.39 -7.60
C LEU A 52 5.95 -7.45 -9.00
N ALA A 53 5.71 -8.64 -9.52
CA ALA A 53 5.09 -8.81 -10.84
C ALA A 53 3.67 -8.23 -10.86
N TYR A 54 2.91 -8.46 -9.79
CA TYR A 54 1.57 -7.93 -9.64
C TYR A 54 1.57 -6.40 -9.65
N LEU A 55 2.42 -5.78 -8.82
CA LEU A 55 2.50 -4.33 -8.73
C LEU A 55 2.92 -3.72 -10.07
N ARG A 56 3.94 -4.29 -10.68
CA ARG A 56 4.43 -3.80 -11.96
C ARG A 56 3.34 -3.83 -13.02
N LYS A 57 2.60 -4.93 -13.07
CA LYS A 57 1.52 -5.06 -14.04
C LYS A 57 0.40 -4.06 -13.78
N VAL A 58 -0.09 -4.03 -12.54
CA VAL A 58 -1.26 -3.21 -12.20
C VAL A 58 -0.95 -1.73 -12.33
N LEU A 59 0.18 -1.29 -11.76
CA LEU A 59 0.48 0.13 -11.70
C LEU A 59 0.92 0.71 -13.05
N THR A 60 1.54 -0.08 -13.91
CA THR A 60 1.88 0.41 -15.24
C THR A 60 0.67 0.53 -16.15
N GLU A 61 -0.42 -0.19 -15.85
CA GLU A 61 -1.66 -0.10 -16.60
C GLU A 61 -2.55 1.06 -16.13
N LEU A 62 -2.27 1.62 -14.96
CA LEU A 62 -3.04 2.74 -14.44
C LEU A 62 -2.48 4.06 -14.97
N LYS A 63 -3.34 4.81 -15.66
CA LYS A 63 -2.95 6.13 -16.16
C LYS A 63 -2.97 7.14 -15.03
N GLY A 64 -1.97 8.01 -15.03
CA GLY A 64 -1.91 9.09 -14.05
C GLY A 64 -1.74 8.61 -12.62
N HIS A 65 -1.19 7.42 -12.43
CA HIS A 65 -1.01 6.86 -11.11
C HIS A 65 -0.13 7.76 -10.24
N ARG A 66 -0.64 8.08 -9.06
CA ARG A 66 0.06 8.95 -8.12
C ARG A 66 -0.31 8.55 -6.70
N LEU A 67 0.66 8.61 -5.80
CA LEU A 67 0.44 8.40 -4.37
C LEU A 67 0.52 9.74 -3.65
N ASP A 68 -0.49 10.04 -2.87
CA ASP A 68 -0.51 11.22 -2.01
C ASP A 68 -0.50 10.72 -0.57
N VAL A 69 0.68 10.71 0.04
CA VAL A 69 0.86 10.16 1.39
C VAL A 69 0.51 11.24 2.40
N GLN A 70 -0.51 10.98 3.22
CA GLN A 70 -0.93 11.89 4.27
C GLN A 70 -0.16 11.68 5.55
N ARG A 71 0.13 10.42 5.91
CA ARG A 71 0.76 10.15 7.20
C ARG A 71 1.38 8.77 7.21
N VAL A 72 2.59 8.69 7.77
CA VAL A 72 3.25 7.42 8.08
C VAL A 72 3.35 7.32 9.59
N SER A 73 2.86 6.23 10.16
CA SER A 73 2.85 6.02 11.61
C SER A 73 3.61 4.75 11.95
N HIS A 74 4.70 4.89 12.67
CA HIS A 74 5.50 3.75 13.12
C HIS A 74 5.09 3.39 14.54
N VAL A 75 4.50 2.20 14.70
CA VAL A 75 4.06 1.71 16.01
C VAL A 75 5.26 1.19 16.79
N ASN A 76 6.11 0.44 16.11
CA ASN A 76 7.34 -0.12 16.68
C ASN A 76 8.27 -0.48 15.52
N ASP A 77 9.35 -1.19 15.82
CA ASP A 77 10.34 -1.57 14.79
C ASP A 77 9.79 -2.52 13.74
N ARG A 78 8.64 -3.14 13.99
CA ARG A 78 8.08 -4.15 13.09
C ARG A 78 6.78 -3.73 12.44
N LEU A 79 6.05 -2.76 13.00
CA LEU A 79 4.70 -2.45 12.54
C LEU A 79 4.58 -0.98 12.22
N SER A 80 4.09 -0.69 11.03
CA SER A 80 3.81 0.67 10.57
C SER A 80 2.49 0.71 9.81
N TYR A 81 1.85 1.88 9.87
CA TYR A 81 0.66 2.19 9.09
C TYR A 81 0.92 3.40 8.22
N VAL A 82 0.34 3.39 7.04
CA VAL A 82 0.44 4.52 6.11
C VAL A 82 -0.95 4.90 5.66
N GLU A 83 -1.29 6.18 5.81
CA GLU A 83 -2.51 6.73 5.25
C GLU A 83 -2.14 7.48 3.99
N LEU A 84 -2.76 7.11 2.89
CA LEU A 84 -2.48 7.73 1.61
C LEU A 84 -3.73 7.75 0.75
N THR A 85 -3.69 8.53 -0.30
CA THR A 85 -4.70 8.49 -1.34
C THR A 85 -4.02 8.08 -2.63
N GLU A 86 -4.55 7.04 -3.25
CA GLU A 86 -4.07 6.60 -4.55
C GLU A 86 -4.94 7.23 -5.63
N ALA A 87 -4.31 7.99 -6.51
CA ALA A 87 -5.01 8.69 -7.59
C ALA A 87 -4.60 8.10 -8.93
N PHE A 88 -5.55 8.01 -9.83
CA PHE A 88 -5.35 7.51 -11.20
C PHE A 88 -6.53 7.91 -12.04
N GLU A 89 -6.57 7.46 -13.30
CA GLU A 89 -7.67 7.75 -14.21
C GLU A 89 -8.40 6.46 -14.54
N ILE A 90 -9.72 6.55 -14.57
CA ILE A 90 -10.59 5.48 -15.05
C ILE A 90 -11.39 6.05 -16.21
N ASP A 91 -11.21 5.48 -17.40
CA ASP A 91 -11.88 5.92 -18.63
C ASP A 91 -11.72 7.42 -18.87
N GLY A 92 -10.52 7.93 -18.58
CA GLY A 92 -10.20 9.34 -18.77
C GLY A 92 -10.68 10.26 -17.66
N ALA A 93 -11.34 9.75 -16.64
CA ALA A 93 -11.83 10.55 -15.52
C ALA A 93 -10.97 10.34 -14.28
N PRO A 94 -10.70 11.39 -13.50
CA PRO A 94 -9.92 11.24 -12.27
C PRO A 94 -10.62 10.35 -11.26
N ALA A 95 -9.85 9.50 -10.60
CA ALA A 95 -10.31 8.68 -9.48
C ALA A 95 -9.31 8.81 -8.34
N ALA A 96 -9.81 8.75 -7.12
CA ALA A 96 -8.97 8.85 -5.94
C ALA A 96 -9.54 7.93 -4.86
N TRP A 97 -8.68 7.05 -4.35
CA TRP A 97 -9.07 6.05 -3.35
C TRP A 97 -8.25 6.25 -2.09
N PRO A 98 -8.88 6.70 -1.00
CA PRO A 98 -8.19 6.76 0.29
C PRO A 98 -7.89 5.35 0.79
N GLU A 99 -6.66 5.17 1.26
CA GLU A 99 -6.18 3.85 1.67
C GLU A 99 -5.43 3.93 2.98
N CYS A 100 -5.41 2.81 3.67
CA CYS A 100 -4.51 2.59 4.79
C CYS A 100 -3.76 1.30 4.50
N LEU A 101 -2.44 1.37 4.54
CA LEU A 101 -1.58 0.20 4.38
C LEU A 101 -0.98 -0.16 5.72
N LEU A 102 -0.99 -1.45 6.02
CA LEU A 102 -0.30 -1.99 7.18
C LEU A 102 0.95 -2.71 6.68
N PHE A 103 2.09 -2.40 7.30
CA PHE A 103 3.36 -3.04 6.97
C PHE A 103 3.92 -3.73 8.19
N GLU A 104 4.37 -4.99 8.02
CA GLU A 104 5.18 -5.66 9.03
C GLU A 104 6.57 -5.91 8.45
N ARG A 105 7.57 -5.79 9.31
CA ARG A 105 8.98 -5.98 8.93
C ARG A 105 9.61 -7.06 9.80
N ASN A 106 10.65 -7.70 9.25
CA ASN A 106 11.43 -8.68 9.99
C ASN A 106 12.57 -8.00 10.75
N ASP A 107 13.43 -8.81 11.37
CA ASP A 107 14.56 -8.30 12.15
C ASP A 107 15.57 -7.52 11.32
N ASP A 108 15.63 -7.77 10.02
CA ASP A 108 16.51 -7.03 9.12
C ASP A 108 15.86 -5.74 8.61
N GLY A 109 14.67 -5.43 9.07
CA GLY A 109 13.96 -4.23 8.67
C GLY A 109 13.27 -4.34 7.32
N LEU A 110 13.20 -5.54 6.74
CA LEU A 110 12.58 -5.75 5.44
C LEU A 110 11.12 -6.11 5.59
N ILE A 111 10.32 -5.72 4.61
CA ILE A 111 8.87 -5.91 4.64
C ILE A 111 8.54 -7.37 4.38
N THR A 112 7.74 -7.96 5.29
CA THR A 112 7.26 -9.33 5.18
C THR A 112 5.75 -9.41 5.04
N PHE A 113 5.03 -8.33 5.35
CA PHE A 113 3.56 -8.35 5.24
C PHE A 113 3.07 -6.97 4.85
N VAL A 114 2.18 -6.94 3.86
CA VAL A 114 1.49 -5.73 3.44
C VAL A 114 0.01 -6.04 3.41
N SER A 115 -0.79 -5.25 4.13
CA SER A 115 -2.24 -5.38 4.10
C SER A 115 -2.85 -4.06 3.64
N VAL A 116 -3.78 -4.15 2.70
CA VAL A 116 -4.36 -2.98 2.06
C VAL A 116 -5.81 -2.84 2.50
N PHE A 117 -6.13 -1.69 3.07
CA PHE A 117 -7.50 -1.29 3.40
C PHE A 117 -7.81 -0.03 2.61
N PHE A 118 -8.96 0.03 1.97
CA PHE A 118 -9.29 1.24 1.24
C PHE A 118 -10.76 1.58 1.40
N LYS A 119 -11.08 2.87 1.17
CA LYS A 119 -12.45 3.33 1.20
C LYS A 119 -12.98 3.35 -0.22
N GLN A 120 -14.15 2.75 -0.40
CA GLN A 120 -14.83 2.72 -1.68
C GLN A 120 -15.99 3.70 -1.64
N ARG A 121 -16.03 4.57 -2.64
CA ARG A 121 -17.15 5.50 -2.77
C ARG A 121 -18.37 4.74 -3.29
N GLY A 122 -19.53 5.17 -2.85
CA GLY A 122 -20.77 4.55 -3.27
C GLY A 122 -21.80 4.63 -2.17
N THR A 123 -22.96 4.02 -2.43
CA THR A 123 -24.00 3.95 -1.42
C THR A 123 -23.72 2.77 -0.51
N ASN A 124 -24.11 2.90 0.75
CA ASN A 124 -23.98 1.80 1.69
C ASN A 124 -25.32 1.14 2.00
N THR A 125 -26.31 1.38 1.14
CA THR A 125 -27.65 0.83 1.34
C THR A 125 -27.66 -0.69 1.32
N ALA A 126 -26.83 -1.30 0.46
CA ALA A 126 -26.75 -2.75 0.38
C ALA A 126 -26.24 -3.36 1.68
N ARG A 127 -25.40 -2.62 2.41
CA ARG A 127 -24.80 -3.14 3.63
C ARG A 127 -25.68 -2.89 4.87
N HIS A 128 -26.28 -1.71 4.93
CA HIS A 128 -26.93 -1.26 6.16
C HIS A 128 -28.45 -1.26 6.06
N GLY A 129 -28.99 -1.38 4.86
CA GLY A 129 -30.43 -1.31 4.65
C GLY A 129 -31.02 0.04 5.01
N ALA A 130 -30.20 1.03 5.29
CA ALA A 130 -30.62 2.36 5.69
C ALA A 130 -29.58 3.37 5.23
N THR A 131 -29.97 4.64 5.23
CA THR A 131 -29.04 5.70 4.90
C THR A 131 -28.08 5.92 6.06
N ARG A 132 -27.00 6.60 5.75
CA ARG A 132 -25.98 6.89 6.75
C ARG A 132 -26.33 8.03 7.68
N THR A 133 -27.47 8.63 7.48
CA THR A 133 -27.86 9.81 8.27
C THR A 133 -28.21 9.50 9.71
N ASP A 134 -28.45 8.24 10.02
CA ASP A 134 -28.78 7.82 11.37
C ASP A 134 -27.59 7.39 12.22
N TRP A 135 -26.40 7.71 11.76
CA TRP A 135 -25.16 7.36 12.50
C TRP A 135 -24.70 8.53 13.35
#